data_a6d538f4df0f276447386c5e0a6537d8
#
_entry.id   a6d538f4df0f276447386c5e0a6537d8
#
_cell.length_a   1.000
_cell.length_b   1.000
_cell.length_c   1.000
_cell.angle_alpha   90.00
_cell.angle_beta   90.00
_cell.angle_gamma   90.00
#
_symmetry.space_group_name_H-M   'P 1'
#
loop_
_entity.id
_entity.type
_entity.pdbx_description
1 polymer ?
#
loop_
_entity_poly.entity_id
_entity_poly.type
_entity_poly.pdbx_seq_one_letter_code
_entity_poly.pdbx_strand_id
1 'polypeptide(L)'
;MGKTLAQKIWEDHVVRSAEGEPDLLYIDLQLIHEVTSAQAFDGLRLAGRQVRRPDLTIATEDHNTPTIDILKPIADPVSKLQIDTLRNNAKEFGIRIHSLGDADQGVVHVVGPQLGITQPGMTIVCGDSHTSTHGAFGAIAFGIGTSEVEHVLATQTLPSNRPKTMAINVEGTLKTGVTAKDIILAIIAKIGTGGGQGYIIEYRGSAIRALSMEGRMTICNMSIEAGARAGLIAPDQTTFDYIKGKPHAPEDWDAALAYWQSLYTDSDAKFDLEIDLNADELEPFVTWGTNPGQGLPLNGAVPNPADIADSEERGAAERALQYMGLEAGTPLKKIAIDTVFLGSCTNGRIEDLRAAADVLKGKKIAPKLRMLVVPGSERVRQQAMKEGLDKVFLDFGAEWRNAGCSMCLGMNPDQLAAGERSASTSNRNFEGRQGKGGRTHLVSPLVAAATAIRRNFGSNISISFSYNFK
;
A
#
# COMPACT_ATOMS: atom_id res chain seq x y z
N MET A 1 20.96 21.55 16.66
CA MET A 1 19.80 20.70 16.86
C MET A 1 19.80 19.73 15.71
N GLY A 2 19.79 18.45 16.00
CA GLY A 2 19.79 17.40 14.98
C GLY A 2 18.51 17.42 14.14
N LYS A 3 18.56 16.82 12.97
CA LYS A 3 17.46 16.76 11.99
C LYS A 3 16.90 15.35 11.89
N THR A 4 15.60 15.25 11.72
CA THR A 4 14.94 13.98 11.36
C THR A 4 15.22 13.62 9.90
N LEU A 5 15.06 12.33 9.54
CA LEU A 5 15.14 11.87 8.15
C LEU A 5 14.28 12.75 7.21
N ALA A 6 13.02 13.00 7.61
CA ALA A 6 12.10 13.83 6.83
C ALA A 6 12.64 15.25 6.61
N GLN A 7 13.21 15.88 7.66
CA GLN A 7 13.77 17.22 7.56
C GLN A 7 14.99 17.28 6.63
N LYS A 8 15.88 16.27 6.69
CA LYS A 8 17.05 16.20 5.79
C LYS A 8 16.63 16.13 4.33
N ILE A 9 15.74 15.17 4.00
CA ILE A 9 15.27 15.00 2.62
C ILE A 9 14.53 16.26 2.15
N TRP A 10 13.66 16.84 2.99
CA TRP A 10 12.93 18.05 2.63
C TRP A 10 13.85 19.19 2.28
N GLU A 11 14.85 19.47 3.13
CA GLU A 11 15.79 20.57 2.94
C GLU A 11 16.69 20.39 1.72
N ASP A 12 17.08 19.16 1.40
CA ASP A 12 17.85 18.83 0.20
C ASP A 12 17.06 19.11 -1.10
N HIS A 13 15.71 19.15 -1.02
CA HIS A 13 14.86 19.33 -2.18
C HIS A 13 14.19 20.71 -2.30
N VAL A 14 14.41 21.60 -1.32
CA VAL A 14 13.85 22.97 -1.40
C VAL A 14 14.59 23.77 -2.47
N VAL A 15 13.88 24.11 -3.54
CA VAL A 15 14.38 24.97 -4.64
C VAL A 15 14.21 26.45 -4.29
N ARG A 16 13.09 26.77 -3.63
CA ARG A 16 12.76 28.13 -3.16
C ARG A 16 11.93 28.03 -1.88
N SER A 17 12.27 28.91 -0.93
CA SER A 17 11.47 29.16 0.27
C SER A 17 11.31 30.66 0.46
N ALA A 18 10.13 31.12 0.87
CA ALA A 18 9.86 32.49 1.23
C ALA A 18 8.89 32.55 2.41
N GLU A 19 9.02 33.58 3.24
CA GLU A 19 8.17 33.74 4.42
C GLU A 19 6.70 33.87 4.03
N GLY A 20 5.85 33.05 4.65
CA GLY A 20 4.41 33.00 4.38
C GLY A 20 3.99 32.28 3.11
N GLU A 21 4.93 31.71 2.35
CA GLU A 21 4.67 30.91 1.16
C GLU A 21 5.02 29.42 1.39
N PRO A 22 4.38 28.48 0.68
CA PRO A 22 4.85 27.08 0.63
C PRO A 22 6.28 26.97 0.09
N ASP A 23 7.03 25.99 0.60
CA ASP A 23 8.32 25.63 -0.02
C ASP A 23 8.08 25.08 -1.43
N LEU A 24 8.91 25.47 -2.40
CA LEU A 24 8.92 24.85 -3.71
C LEU A 24 9.91 23.69 -3.71
N LEU A 25 9.39 22.46 -3.79
CA LEU A 25 10.21 21.25 -3.77
C LEU A 25 10.55 20.79 -5.18
N TYR A 26 11.77 20.36 -5.40
CA TYR A 26 12.13 19.55 -6.55
C TYR A 26 11.56 18.14 -6.38
N ILE A 27 11.09 17.53 -7.47
CA ILE A 27 10.54 16.17 -7.48
C ILE A 27 11.46 15.27 -8.30
N ASP A 28 12.04 14.24 -7.67
CA ASP A 28 12.96 13.32 -8.34
C ASP A 28 12.25 12.33 -9.26
N LEU A 29 11.04 11.90 -8.88
CA LEU A 29 10.29 10.91 -9.63
C LEU A 29 8.80 11.22 -9.61
N GLN A 30 8.20 11.25 -10.79
CA GLN A 30 6.75 11.29 -10.94
C GLN A 30 6.24 9.96 -11.52
N LEU A 31 5.33 9.32 -10.79
CA LEU A 31 4.62 8.14 -11.26
C LEU A 31 3.22 8.54 -11.73
N ILE A 32 2.78 7.95 -12.83
CA ILE A 32 1.45 8.22 -13.40
C ILE A 32 0.76 6.93 -13.81
N HIS A 33 -0.57 6.96 -13.78
CA HIS A 33 -1.43 5.87 -14.23
C HIS A 33 -2.69 6.42 -14.92
N GLU A 34 -3.52 5.56 -15.48
CA GLU A 34 -4.61 5.94 -16.37
C GLU A 34 -5.73 6.77 -15.71
N VAL A 35 -5.94 6.62 -14.39
CA VAL A 35 -7.10 7.22 -13.71
C VAL A 35 -6.94 8.72 -13.46
N THR A 36 -5.74 9.19 -13.09
CA THR A 36 -5.52 10.55 -12.59
C THR A 36 -4.65 11.43 -13.49
N SER A 37 -4.29 10.97 -14.69
CA SER A 37 -3.33 11.70 -15.54
C SER A 37 -3.92 12.37 -16.78
N ALA A 38 -5.06 11.91 -17.31
CA ALA A 38 -5.60 12.40 -18.58
C ALA A 38 -5.76 13.92 -18.63
N GLN A 39 -6.43 14.50 -17.61
CA GLN A 39 -6.68 15.93 -17.52
C GLN A 39 -5.40 16.76 -17.32
N ALA A 40 -4.38 16.21 -16.66
CA ALA A 40 -3.09 16.88 -16.52
C ALA A 40 -2.41 17.09 -17.87
N PHE A 41 -2.47 16.10 -18.76
CA PHE A 41 -1.93 16.24 -20.13
C PHE A 41 -2.76 17.20 -21.00
N ASP A 42 -4.08 17.25 -20.82
CA ASP A 42 -4.91 18.24 -21.49
C ASP A 42 -4.54 19.66 -21.05
N GLY A 43 -4.28 19.88 -19.77
CA GLY A 43 -3.79 21.15 -19.25
C GLY A 43 -2.45 21.56 -19.88
N LEU A 44 -1.50 20.63 -20.02
CA LEU A 44 -0.22 20.89 -20.71
C LEU A 44 -0.43 21.34 -22.17
N ARG A 45 -1.31 20.65 -22.91
CA ARG A 45 -1.62 21.01 -24.31
C ARG A 45 -2.23 22.41 -24.41
N LEU A 46 -3.23 22.71 -23.56
CA LEU A 46 -3.87 24.01 -23.53
C LEU A 46 -2.90 25.15 -23.18
N ALA A 47 -1.94 24.88 -22.32
CA ALA A 47 -0.89 25.82 -21.95
C ALA A 47 0.30 25.87 -22.93
N GLY A 48 0.32 25.02 -23.97
CA GLY A 48 1.44 24.91 -24.92
C GLY A 48 2.74 24.41 -24.27
N ARG A 49 2.65 23.61 -23.21
CA ARG A 49 3.81 23.13 -22.43
C ARG A 49 4.13 21.68 -22.79
N GLN A 50 5.41 21.36 -22.66
CA GLN A 50 5.92 19.99 -22.75
C GLN A 50 6.16 19.42 -21.35
N VAL A 51 6.29 18.09 -21.25
CA VAL A 51 6.80 17.45 -20.02
C VAL A 51 8.28 17.83 -19.86
N ARG A 52 8.61 18.38 -18.72
CA ARG A 52 9.96 18.92 -18.47
C ARG A 52 11.03 17.82 -18.35
N ARG A 53 10.70 16.73 -17.69
CA ARG A 53 11.61 15.60 -17.43
C ARG A 53 10.89 14.27 -17.69
N PRO A 54 10.69 13.93 -18.98
CA PRO A 54 10.05 12.63 -19.32
C PRO A 54 10.89 11.43 -18.85
N ASP A 55 12.19 11.60 -18.66
CA ASP A 55 13.11 10.60 -18.11
C ASP A 55 12.90 10.34 -16.60
N LEU A 56 12.30 11.28 -15.86
CA LEU A 56 11.92 11.15 -14.44
C LEU A 56 10.40 10.92 -14.26
N THR A 57 9.71 10.60 -15.34
CA THR A 57 8.28 10.29 -15.32
C THR A 57 8.05 8.88 -15.84
N ILE A 58 7.33 8.05 -15.08
CA ILE A 58 7.05 6.67 -15.46
C ILE A 58 5.56 6.39 -15.36
N ALA A 59 4.99 5.81 -16.42
CA ALA A 59 3.60 5.41 -16.50
C ALA A 59 3.43 3.90 -16.35
N THR A 60 2.33 3.48 -15.75
CA THR A 60 1.90 2.08 -15.76
C THR A 60 0.38 1.98 -15.87
N GLU A 61 -0.10 0.88 -16.42
CA GLU A 61 -1.52 0.55 -16.51
C GLU A 61 -1.85 -0.44 -15.40
N ASP A 62 -2.66 -0.05 -14.40
CA ASP A 62 -2.86 -0.89 -13.22
C ASP A 62 -4.26 -0.83 -12.58
N HIS A 63 -4.99 0.29 -12.70
CA HIS A 63 -6.24 0.51 -11.98
C HIS A 63 -7.47 -0.07 -12.69
N ASN A 64 -7.60 0.21 -13.98
CA ASN A 64 -8.75 -0.18 -14.83
C ASN A 64 -8.44 -1.41 -15.69
N THR A 65 -7.35 -2.10 -15.42
CA THR A 65 -6.95 -3.27 -16.20
C THR A 65 -7.76 -4.51 -15.80
N PRO A 66 -8.16 -5.34 -16.80
CA PRO A 66 -8.71 -6.66 -16.48
C PRO A 66 -7.65 -7.57 -15.88
N THR A 67 -8.05 -8.49 -15.00
CA THR A 67 -7.17 -9.51 -14.40
C THR A 67 -7.33 -10.89 -15.03
N ILE A 68 -8.26 -11.02 -15.96
CA ILE A 68 -8.49 -12.20 -16.81
C ILE A 68 -8.54 -11.78 -18.27
N ASP A 69 -8.18 -12.68 -19.17
CA ASP A 69 -8.28 -12.45 -20.62
C ASP A 69 -7.56 -11.18 -21.09
N ILE A 70 -6.43 -10.83 -20.48
CA ILE A 70 -5.72 -9.56 -20.69
C ILE A 70 -5.31 -9.29 -22.15
N LEU A 71 -5.28 -10.31 -22.98
CA LEU A 71 -4.99 -10.18 -24.44
C LEU A 71 -6.24 -9.83 -25.26
N LYS A 72 -7.43 -9.89 -24.68
CA LYS A 72 -8.66 -9.46 -25.32
C LYS A 72 -8.84 -7.94 -25.21
N PRO A 73 -9.58 -7.31 -26.14
CA PRO A 73 -9.96 -5.92 -25.98
C PRO A 73 -10.68 -5.67 -24.65
N ILE A 74 -10.35 -4.55 -23.99
CA ILE A 74 -11.02 -4.14 -22.75
C ILE A 74 -12.49 -3.88 -23.06
N ALA A 75 -13.38 -4.60 -22.41
CA ALA A 75 -14.82 -4.57 -22.70
C ALA A 75 -15.51 -3.29 -22.18
N ASP A 76 -15.08 -2.77 -21.03
CA ASP A 76 -15.63 -1.53 -20.50
C ASP A 76 -15.10 -0.33 -21.28
N PRO A 77 -15.98 0.50 -21.90
CA PRO A 77 -15.56 1.58 -22.78
C PRO A 77 -14.86 2.72 -22.04
N VAL A 78 -15.17 2.95 -20.76
CA VAL A 78 -14.54 4.00 -19.95
C VAL A 78 -13.12 3.59 -19.59
N SER A 79 -12.94 2.38 -19.09
CA SER A 79 -11.63 1.81 -18.79
C SER A 79 -10.73 1.79 -20.03
N LYS A 80 -11.31 1.34 -21.18
CA LYS A 80 -10.60 1.36 -22.46
C LYS A 80 -10.14 2.76 -22.85
N LEU A 81 -11.02 3.76 -22.75
CA LEU A 81 -10.70 5.14 -23.10
C LEU A 81 -9.57 5.69 -22.22
N GLN A 82 -9.60 5.44 -20.91
CA GLN A 82 -8.57 5.91 -19.99
C GLN A 82 -7.21 5.29 -20.29
N ILE A 83 -7.16 3.99 -20.57
CA ILE A 83 -5.92 3.28 -20.92
C ILE A 83 -5.38 3.77 -22.27
N ASP A 84 -6.23 3.86 -23.29
CA ASP A 84 -5.82 4.37 -24.60
C ASP A 84 -5.32 5.83 -24.51
N THR A 85 -5.94 6.65 -23.67
CA THR A 85 -5.52 8.03 -23.41
C THR A 85 -4.15 8.08 -22.76
N LEU A 86 -3.88 7.24 -21.74
CA LEU A 86 -2.57 7.16 -21.11
C LEU A 86 -1.48 6.75 -22.12
N ARG A 87 -1.75 5.74 -22.95
CA ARG A 87 -0.83 5.29 -24.02
C ARG A 87 -0.50 6.40 -25.00
N ASN A 88 -1.52 7.12 -25.46
CA ASN A 88 -1.37 8.23 -26.40
C ASN A 88 -0.56 9.37 -25.77
N ASN A 89 -0.85 9.73 -24.52
CA ASN A 89 -0.12 10.75 -23.78
C ASN A 89 1.35 10.36 -23.57
N ALA A 90 1.61 9.13 -23.15
CA ALA A 90 2.97 8.63 -22.97
C ALA A 90 3.78 8.69 -24.27
N LYS A 91 3.16 8.29 -25.40
CA LYS A 91 3.79 8.37 -26.72
C LYS A 91 4.05 9.81 -27.16
N GLU A 92 3.07 10.70 -27.00
CA GLU A 92 3.18 12.11 -27.41
C GLU A 92 4.27 12.86 -26.65
N PHE A 93 4.35 12.64 -25.32
CA PHE A 93 5.27 13.36 -24.45
C PHE A 93 6.58 12.61 -24.18
N GLY A 94 6.81 11.46 -24.83
CA GLY A 94 8.05 10.69 -24.71
C GLY A 94 8.25 10.03 -23.35
N ILE A 95 7.16 9.68 -22.66
CA ILE A 95 7.19 9.07 -21.32
C ILE A 95 7.27 7.55 -21.46
N ARG A 96 8.11 6.92 -20.63
CA ARG A 96 8.17 5.46 -20.51
C ARG A 96 6.88 4.93 -19.90
N ILE A 97 6.28 3.92 -20.53
CA ILE A 97 5.06 3.26 -20.06
C ILE A 97 5.23 1.75 -19.96
N HIS A 98 4.72 1.16 -18.90
CA HIS A 98 4.55 -0.28 -18.70
C HIS A 98 3.08 -0.65 -18.96
N SER A 99 2.81 -1.09 -20.17
CA SER A 99 1.45 -1.40 -20.62
C SER A 99 1.01 -2.80 -20.23
N LEU A 100 -0.29 -3.04 -20.19
CA LEU A 100 -0.90 -4.35 -19.96
C LEU A 100 -0.33 -5.39 -20.94
N GLY A 101 0.23 -6.48 -20.38
CA GLY A 101 0.94 -7.52 -21.13
C GLY A 101 2.47 -7.33 -21.20
N ASP A 102 3.00 -6.20 -20.75
CA ASP A 102 4.45 -5.97 -20.60
C ASP A 102 4.99 -6.76 -19.38
N ALA A 103 6.22 -7.26 -19.49
CA ALA A 103 6.89 -7.97 -18.40
C ALA A 103 7.06 -7.15 -17.11
N ASP A 104 7.13 -5.81 -17.24
CA ASP A 104 7.29 -4.88 -16.13
C ASP A 104 5.98 -4.21 -15.70
N GLN A 105 4.85 -4.57 -16.30
CA GLN A 105 3.54 -4.05 -15.94
C GLN A 105 3.14 -4.49 -14.53
N GLY A 106 2.49 -3.60 -13.80
CA GLY A 106 1.94 -3.90 -12.48
C GLY A 106 1.46 -2.66 -11.77
N VAL A 107 1.02 -2.85 -10.55
CA VAL A 107 0.59 -1.75 -9.68
C VAL A 107 1.74 -0.77 -9.48
N VAL A 108 1.47 0.51 -9.68
CA VAL A 108 2.47 1.58 -9.72
C VAL A 108 3.42 1.56 -8.51
N HIS A 109 2.90 1.27 -7.31
CA HIS A 109 3.69 1.20 -6.06
C HIS A 109 4.39 -0.14 -5.83
N VAL A 110 4.27 -1.08 -6.77
CA VAL A 110 5.04 -2.33 -6.82
C VAL A 110 6.14 -2.22 -7.87
N VAL A 111 5.82 -1.63 -9.02
CA VAL A 111 6.76 -1.49 -10.16
C VAL A 111 7.98 -0.65 -9.79
N GLY A 112 7.79 0.53 -9.20
CA GLY A 112 8.90 1.43 -8.82
C GLY A 112 9.94 0.76 -7.92
N PRO A 113 9.56 0.20 -6.76
CA PRO A 113 10.44 -0.58 -5.89
C PRO A 113 11.09 -1.77 -6.58
N GLN A 114 10.32 -2.54 -7.32
CA GLN A 114 10.79 -3.79 -7.94
C GLN A 114 11.86 -3.56 -9.00
N LEU A 115 11.78 -2.45 -9.72
CA LEU A 115 12.75 -2.06 -10.73
C LEU A 115 13.96 -1.29 -10.15
N GLY A 116 13.95 -0.93 -8.86
CA GLY A 116 15.00 -0.13 -8.23
C GLY A 116 14.94 1.36 -8.60
N ILE A 117 13.80 1.82 -9.10
CA ILE A 117 13.56 3.23 -9.43
C ILE A 117 13.33 4.05 -8.16
N THR A 118 12.73 3.43 -7.15
CA THR A 118 12.57 4.01 -5.81
C THR A 118 13.86 3.86 -5.03
N GLN A 119 14.45 4.98 -4.59
CA GLN A 119 15.71 5.00 -3.86
C GLN A 119 15.63 5.91 -2.63
N PRO A 120 16.49 5.68 -1.60
CA PRO A 120 16.54 6.53 -0.43
C PRO A 120 16.85 7.99 -0.76
N GLY A 121 16.26 8.89 -0.01
CA GLY A 121 16.49 10.33 -0.14
C GLY A 121 15.71 11.03 -1.25
N MET A 122 14.97 10.29 -2.09
CA MET A 122 14.18 10.86 -3.17
C MET A 122 12.88 11.53 -2.69
N THR A 123 12.38 12.45 -3.50
CA THR A 123 11.00 12.95 -3.46
C THR A 123 10.20 12.30 -4.61
N ILE A 124 9.09 11.62 -4.27
CA ILE A 124 8.31 10.83 -5.22
C ILE A 124 6.83 11.23 -5.13
N VAL A 125 6.22 11.51 -6.27
CA VAL A 125 4.79 11.84 -6.33
C VAL A 125 4.04 10.99 -7.35
N CYS A 126 2.75 10.80 -7.10
CA CYS A 126 1.82 10.11 -7.99
C CYS A 126 0.40 10.62 -7.73
N GLY A 127 -0.48 10.52 -8.70
CA GLY A 127 -1.92 10.78 -8.54
C GLY A 127 -2.67 9.73 -7.71
N ASP A 128 -1.97 8.95 -6.88
CA ASP A 128 -2.50 7.93 -5.97
C ASP A 128 -2.00 8.15 -4.53
N SER A 129 -2.92 8.07 -3.57
CA SER A 129 -2.62 8.31 -2.16
C SER A 129 -1.63 7.31 -1.55
N HIS A 130 -1.56 6.06 -2.06
CA HIS A 130 -0.65 5.02 -1.58
C HIS A 130 0.79 5.19 -2.09
N THR A 131 1.12 6.31 -2.72
CA THR A 131 2.50 6.73 -3.03
C THR A 131 3.39 6.71 -1.78
N SER A 132 2.82 6.87 -0.58
CA SER A 132 3.53 6.71 0.69
C SER A 132 4.26 5.37 0.84
N THR A 133 3.90 4.34 0.06
CA THR A 133 4.61 3.04 -0.02
C THR A 133 6.12 3.20 -0.21
N HIS A 134 6.52 4.15 -1.04
CA HIS A 134 7.93 4.39 -1.39
C HIS A 134 8.74 4.91 -0.20
N GLY A 135 8.09 5.43 0.84
CA GLY A 135 8.74 5.83 2.09
C GLY A 135 9.40 4.68 2.86
N ALA A 136 9.06 3.43 2.55
CA ALA A 136 9.78 2.25 3.05
C ALA A 136 11.27 2.22 2.70
N PHE A 137 11.66 2.97 1.68
CA PHE A 137 13.03 3.14 1.23
C PHE A 137 13.71 4.38 1.84
N GLY A 138 13.03 5.14 2.69
CA GLY A 138 13.52 6.44 3.15
C GLY A 138 13.40 7.53 2.09
N ALA A 139 12.34 7.50 1.28
CA ALA A 139 11.98 8.54 0.33
C ALA A 139 10.76 9.33 0.83
N ILE A 140 10.73 10.64 0.67
CA ILE A 140 9.50 11.42 0.90
C ILE A 140 8.57 11.20 -0.29
N ALA A 141 7.52 10.42 -0.07
CA ALA A 141 6.61 10.00 -1.12
C ALA A 141 5.15 10.21 -0.72
N PHE A 142 4.37 10.88 -1.56
CA PHE A 142 2.99 11.21 -1.26
C PHE A 142 2.11 11.39 -2.51
N GLY A 143 0.80 11.17 -2.30
CA GLY A 143 -0.21 11.39 -3.33
C GLY A 143 -0.46 12.87 -3.58
N ILE A 144 -0.74 13.21 -4.85
CA ILE A 144 -1.05 14.56 -5.31
C ILE A 144 -2.32 14.58 -6.17
N GLY A 145 -2.98 15.71 -6.22
CA GLY A 145 -4.16 15.92 -7.09
C GLY A 145 -3.79 16.09 -8.56
N THR A 146 -4.77 15.91 -9.45
CA THR A 146 -4.55 15.98 -10.92
C THR A 146 -3.93 17.31 -11.37
N SER A 147 -4.31 18.45 -10.78
CA SER A 147 -3.70 19.75 -11.09
C SER A 147 -2.24 19.84 -10.65
N GLU A 148 -1.89 19.16 -9.55
CA GLU A 148 -0.50 19.05 -9.09
C GLU A 148 0.30 18.10 -9.99
N VAL A 149 -0.32 17.02 -10.52
CA VAL A 149 0.27 16.15 -11.53
C VAL A 149 0.68 16.97 -12.76
N GLU A 150 -0.23 17.85 -13.28
CA GLU A 150 0.08 18.77 -14.38
C GLU A 150 1.25 19.69 -14.03
N HIS A 151 1.23 20.29 -12.82
CA HIS A 151 2.27 21.19 -12.38
C HIS A 151 3.66 20.51 -12.36
N VAL A 152 3.74 19.30 -11.80
CA VAL A 152 5.00 18.54 -11.73
C VAL A 152 5.45 18.10 -13.13
N LEU A 153 4.56 17.66 -14.00
CA LEU A 153 4.90 17.36 -15.41
C LEU A 153 5.53 18.58 -16.10
N ALA A 154 4.96 19.77 -15.88
CA ALA A 154 5.42 21.02 -16.50
C ALA A 154 6.72 21.57 -15.94
N THR A 155 6.99 21.38 -14.63
CA THR A 155 8.03 22.14 -13.91
C THR A 155 9.05 21.27 -13.19
N GLN A 156 8.73 20.02 -12.90
CA GLN A 156 9.47 19.10 -12.04
C GLN A 156 9.57 19.60 -10.59
N THR A 157 8.66 20.46 -10.19
CA THR A 157 8.60 21.02 -8.83
C THR A 157 7.16 20.98 -8.30
N LEU A 158 7.02 21.10 -6.97
CA LEU A 158 5.71 21.14 -6.31
C LEU A 158 5.74 22.12 -5.14
N PRO A 159 4.84 23.13 -5.10
CA PRO A 159 4.63 23.94 -3.90
C PRO A 159 4.02 23.08 -2.78
N SER A 160 4.62 23.00 -1.62
CA SER A 160 4.12 22.20 -0.50
C SER A 160 4.45 22.85 0.84
N ASN A 161 3.47 22.88 1.75
CA ASN A 161 3.70 23.27 3.12
C ASN A 161 4.53 22.22 3.84
N ARG A 162 5.53 22.62 4.62
CA ARG A 162 6.37 21.71 5.39
C ARG A 162 5.52 21.00 6.44
N PRO A 163 5.41 19.65 6.40
CA PRO A 163 4.68 18.90 7.41
C PRO A 163 5.43 18.88 8.74
N LYS A 164 4.69 18.64 9.82
CA LYS A 164 5.28 18.24 11.11
C LYS A 164 5.85 16.83 11.02
N THR A 165 6.67 16.46 12.00
CA THR A 165 7.29 15.14 12.10
C THR A 165 6.71 14.36 13.27
N MET A 166 6.38 13.08 13.03
CA MET A 166 5.90 12.15 14.05
C MET A 166 6.78 10.92 14.05
N ALA A 167 7.22 10.46 15.23
CA ALA A 167 7.83 9.15 15.38
C ALA A 167 6.81 8.15 15.91
N ILE A 168 6.77 6.95 15.30
CA ILE A 168 6.07 5.80 15.88
C ILE A 168 7.11 4.72 16.15
N ASN A 169 7.41 4.51 17.43
CA ASN A 169 8.39 3.55 17.90
C ASN A 169 7.70 2.20 18.18
N VAL A 170 8.06 1.15 17.45
CA VAL A 170 7.52 -0.20 17.63
C VAL A 170 8.66 -1.08 18.13
N GLU A 171 8.72 -1.28 19.43
CA GLU A 171 9.77 -2.06 20.09
C GLU A 171 9.28 -3.46 20.46
N GLY A 172 10.21 -4.41 20.56
CA GLY A 172 9.93 -5.81 20.89
C GLY A 172 10.02 -6.74 19.68
N THR A 173 9.44 -7.94 19.82
CA THR A 173 9.49 -9.02 18.84
C THR A 173 8.07 -9.46 18.47
N LEU A 174 7.78 -9.56 17.19
CA LEU A 174 6.47 -10.02 16.73
C LEU A 174 6.23 -11.49 17.08
N LYS A 175 5.05 -11.80 17.62
CA LYS A 175 4.62 -13.17 17.82
C LYS A 175 4.41 -13.89 16.48
N THR A 176 4.55 -15.20 16.49
CA THR A 176 4.22 -16.03 15.34
C THR A 176 2.81 -15.76 14.84
N GLY A 177 2.66 -15.49 13.55
CA GLY A 177 1.38 -15.19 12.91
C GLY A 177 1.00 -13.70 12.89
N VAL A 178 1.80 -12.83 13.52
CA VAL A 178 1.67 -11.37 13.43
C VAL A 178 2.58 -10.85 12.32
N THR A 179 2.07 -9.97 11.49
CA THR A 179 2.75 -9.43 10.30
C THR A 179 2.82 -7.89 10.33
N ALA A 180 3.51 -7.30 9.37
CA ALA A 180 3.54 -5.85 9.19
C ALA A 180 2.13 -5.24 9.02
N LYS A 181 1.19 -6.00 8.39
CA LYS A 181 -0.21 -5.57 8.25
C LYS A 181 -0.90 -5.43 9.59
N ASP A 182 -0.65 -6.34 10.50
CA ASP A 182 -1.22 -6.31 11.84
C ASP A 182 -0.66 -5.14 12.65
N ILE A 183 0.64 -4.82 12.51
CA ILE A 183 1.26 -3.63 13.12
C ILE A 183 0.56 -2.36 12.66
N ILE A 184 0.44 -2.14 11.36
CA ILE A 184 -0.12 -0.88 10.86
C ILE A 184 -1.60 -0.75 11.17
N LEU A 185 -2.37 -1.84 11.13
CA LEU A 185 -3.77 -1.83 11.54
C LEU A 185 -3.92 -1.49 13.04
N ALA A 186 -3.05 -2.03 13.90
CA ALA A 186 -3.05 -1.69 15.32
C ALA A 186 -2.66 -0.23 15.57
N ILE A 187 -1.69 0.31 14.82
CA ILE A 187 -1.33 1.73 14.86
C ILE A 187 -2.53 2.59 14.50
N ILE A 188 -3.18 2.31 13.36
CA ILE A 188 -4.32 3.11 12.90
C ILE A 188 -5.49 3.02 13.89
N ALA A 189 -5.75 1.84 14.46
CA ALA A 189 -6.77 1.70 15.50
C ALA A 189 -6.45 2.49 16.77
N LYS A 190 -5.14 2.62 17.12
CA LYS A 190 -4.67 3.36 18.30
C LYS A 190 -4.77 4.88 18.11
N ILE A 191 -4.36 5.40 16.95
CA ILE A 191 -4.27 6.85 16.74
C ILE A 191 -5.47 7.43 15.98
N GLY A 192 -6.33 6.57 15.43
CA GLY A 192 -7.45 6.96 14.57
C GLY A 192 -7.04 7.26 13.13
N THR A 193 -8.03 7.38 12.24
CA THR A 193 -7.84 7.69 10.81
C THR A 193 -7.38 9.13 10.54
N GLY A 194 -7.40 9.99 11.55
CA GLY A 194 -6.93 11.38 11.48
C GLY A 194 -5.71 11.69 12.35
N GLY A 195 -5.20 10.71 13.11
CA GLY A 195 -4.12 10.95 14.08
C GLY A 195 -2.79 11.39 13.46
N GLY A 196 -2.55 11.05 12.20
CA GLY A 196 -1.37 11.47 11.44
C GLY A 196 -1.54 12.75 10.60
N GLN A 197 -2.69 13.42 10.70
CA GLN A 197 -2.98 14.59 9.86
C GLN A 197 -1.97 15.72 10.06
N GLY A 198 -1.38 16.18 8.97
CA GLY A 198 -0.33 17.21 8.98
C GLY A 198 1.06 16.72 9.32
N TYR A 199 1.26 15.42 9.49
CA TYR A 199 2.55 14.81 9.80
C TYR A 199 3.12 13.99 8.63
N ILE A 200 4.46 13.92 8.59
CA ILE A 200 5.21 12.80 8.03
C ILE A 200 5.56 11.88 9.20
N ILE A 201 5.19 10.60 9.11
CA ILE A 201 5.46 9.60 10.15
C ILE A 201 6.77 8.88 9.85
N GLU A 202 7.71 8.86 10.79
CA GLU A 202 8.88 7.98 10.77
C GLU A 202 8.61 6.77 11.68
N TYR A 203 8.52 5.58 11.08
CA TYR A 203 8.37 4.32 11.82
C TYR A 203 9.74 3.82 12.24
N ARG A 204 9.89 3.52 13.53
CA ARG A 204 11.16 3.23 14.19
C ARG A 204 11.00 2.02 15.12
N GLY A 205 12.10 1.57 15.69
CA GLY A 205 12.09 0.50 16.72
C GLY A 205 12.59 -0.84 16.18
N SER A 206 12.83 -1.76 17.11
CA SER A 206 13.40 -3.08 16.81
C SER A 206 12.49 -3.92 15.91
N ALA A 207 11.18 -3.89 16.15
CA ALA A 207 10.22 -4.63 15.33
C ALA A 207 10.18 -4.11 13.88
N ILE A 208 10.29 -2.79 13.66
CA ILE A 208 10.32 -2.19 12.31
C ILE A 208 11.63 -2.55 11.58
N ARG A 209 12.77 -2.47 12.27
CA ARG A 209 14.07 -2.83 11.67
C ARG A 209 14.13 -4.31 11.27
N ALA A 210 13.46 -5.18 12.01
CA ALA A 210 13.39 -6.61 11.71
C ALA A 210 12.50 -6.98 10.51
N LEU A 211 11.69 -6.04 9.99
CA LEU A 211 10.83 -6.29 8.82
C LEU A 211 11.66 -6.40 7.52
N SER A 212 11.20 -7.27 6.64
CA SER A 212 11.59 -7.26 5.23
C SER A 212 11.18 -5.97 4.53
N MET A 213 11.70 -5.70 3.33
CA MET A 213 11.27 -4.55 2.55
C MET A 213 9.77 -4.60 2.21
N GLU A 214 9.23 -5.77 1.92
CA GLU A 214 7.81 -6.00 1.68
C GLU A 214 6.95 -5.62 2.90
N GLY A 215 7.39 -6.01 4.10
CA GLY A 215 6.76 -5.61 5.35
C GLY A 215 6.83 -4.10 5.59
N ARG A 216 7.98 -3.48 5.33
CA ARG A 216 8.15 -2.01 5.44
C ARG A 216 7.26 -1.26 4.44
N MET A 217 7.15 -1.77 3.21
CA MET A 217 6.24 -1.20 2.20
C MET A 217 4.78 -1.31 2.64
N THR A 218 4.38 -2.39 3.31
CA THR A 218 3.03 -2.52 3.89
C THR A 218 2.74 -1.46 4.95
N ILE A 219 3.70 -1.20 5.86
CA ILE A 219 3.58 -0.15 6.89
C ILE A 219 3.41 1.23 6.23
N CYS A 220 4.34 1.61 5.35
CA CYS A 220 4.33 2.92 4.71
C CYS A 220 3.13 3.11 3.77
N ASN A 221 2.69 2.05 3.08
CA ASN A 221 1.50 2.08 2.24
C ASN A 221 0.27 2.58 2.98
N MET A 222 0.05 2.09 4.20
CA MET A 222 -1.13 2.41 4.99
C MET A 222 -0.98 3.63 5.91
N SER A 223 0.11 4.39 5.81
CA SER A 223 0.27 5.65 6.57
C SER A 223 -0.81 6.66 6.24
N ILE A 224 -1.26 6.69 4.98
CA ILE A 224 -2.34 7.57 4.54
C ILE A 224 -3.68 7.24 5.21
N GLU A 225 -3.87 5.98 5.63
CA GLU A 225 -5.08 5.56 6.33
C GLU A 225 -5.13 6.07 7.79
N ALA A 226 -3.99 6.48 8.33
CA ALA A 226 -3.89 7.24 9.57
C ALA A 226 -4.02 8.77 9.35
N GLY A 227 -4.23 9.22 8.11
CA GLY A 227 -4.30 10.63 7.74
C GLY A 227 -2.93 11.30 7.50
N ALA A 228 -1.83 10.57 7.57
CA ALA A 228 -0.50 11.12 7.40
C ALA A 228 -0.24 11.61 5.96
N ARG A 229 0.63 12.62 5.81
CA ARG A 229 1.08 13.07 4.49
C ARG A 229 1.96 12.01 3.81
N ALA A 230 2.84 11.38 4.58
CA ALA A 230 3.72 10.30 4.15
C ALA A 230 4.13 9.44 5.36
N GLY A 231 4.62 8.23 5.09
CA GLY A 231 5.29 7.38 6.08
C GLY A 231 6.71 7.09 5.61
N LEU A 232 7.66 7.08 6.54
CA LEU A 232 9.07 6.85 6.28
C LEU A 232 9.62 5.73 7.16
N ILE A 233 10.56 4.97 6.63
CA ILE A 233 11.46 4.09 7.40
C ILE A 233 12.87 4.43 6.98
N ALA A 234 13.76 4.68 7.94
CA ALA A 234 15.16 4.98 7.65
C ALA A 234 15.80 3.82 6.84
N PRO A 235 16.50 4.13 5.74
CA PRO A 235 17.14 3.11 4.93
C PRO A 235 18.27 2.43 5.71
N ASP A 236 18.34 1.12 5.67
CA ASP A 236 19.38 0.32 6.32
C ASP A 236 19.89 -0.79 5.39
N GLN A 237 20.69 -1.72 5.91
CA GLN A 237 21.25 -2.80 5.09
C GLN A 237 20.17 -3.61 4.35
N THR A 238 18.99 -3.81 4.96
CA THR A 238 17.85 -4.50 4.31
C THR A 238 17.40 -3.72 3.06
N THR A 239 17.35 -2.39 3.14
CA THR A 239 17.01 -1.51 2.01
C THR A 239 18.09 -1.57 0.93
N PHE A 240 19.36 -1.51 1.32
CA PHE A 240 20.48 -1.52 0.39
C PHE A 240 20.56 -2.85 -0.37
N ASP A 241 20.43 -3.97 0.33
CA ASP A 241 20.43 -5.30 -0.28
C ASP A 241 19.24 -5.50 -1.23
N TYR A 242 18.09 -4.92 -0.92
CA TYR A 242 16.93 -4.98 -1.80
C TYR A 242 17.13 -4.23 -3.13
N ILE A 243 17.80 -3.06 -3.10
CA ILE A 243 18.05 -2.22 -4.29
C ILE A 243 19.19 -2.78 -5.13
N LYS A 244 20.20 -3.37 -4.48
CA LYS A 244 21.42 -3.84 -5.15
C LYS A 244 21.11 -4.85 -6.27
N GLY A 245 21.62 -4.56 -7.46
CA GLY A 245 21.42 -5.41 -8.64
C GLY A 245 20.06 -5.31 -9.32
N LYS A 246 19.20 -4.39 -8.90
CA LYS A 246 17.97 -4.05 -9.63
C LYS A 246 18.29 -3.32 -10.94
N PRO A 247 17.38 -3.36 -11.94
CA PRO A 247 17.60 -2.74 -13.25
C PRO A 247 17.99 -1.26 -13.21
N HIS A 248 17.48 -0.50 -12.23
CA HIS A 248 17.75 0.93 -12.05
C HIS A 248 18.49 1.24 -10.75
N ALA A 249 19.25 0.27 -10.22
CA ALA A 249 20.18 0.55 -9.13
C ALA A 249 21.21 1.60 -9.58
N PRO A 250 21.72 2.47 -8.66
CA PRO A 250 22.71 3.48 -9.01
C PRO A 250 23.96 2.85 -9.63
N GLU A 251 24.50 3.52 -10.68
CA GLU A 251 25.77 3.11 -11.31
C GLU A 251 26.94 3.30 -10.32
N ASP A 252 27.00 4.46 -9.64
CA ASP A 252 27.94 4.72 -8.56
C ASP A 252 27.33 4.29 -7.22
N TRP A 253 27.45 2.99 -6.95
CA TRP A 253 26.89 2.39 -5.74
C TRP A 253 27.50 2.94 -4.45
N ASP A 254 28.81 3.20 -4.43
CA ASP A 254 29.51 3.63 -3.21
C ASP A 254 29.13 5.07 -2.84
N ALA A 255 29.01 5.95 -3.82
CA ALA A 255 28.53 7.32 -3.59
C ALA A 255 27.06 7.33 -3.13
N ALA A 256 26.20 6.51 -3.75
CA ALA A 256 24.79 6.38 -3.34
C ALA A 256 24.69 5.86 -1.90
N LEU A 257 25.43 4.80 -1.56
CA LEU A 257 25.45 4.22 -0.22
C LEU A 257 25.90 5.22 0.85
N ALA A 258 26.96 6.00 0.57
CA ALA A 258 27.43 7.03 1.47
C ALA A 258 26.38 8.12 1.74
N TYR A 259 25.67 8.56 0.69
CA TYR A 259 24.55 9.49 0.81
C TYR A 259 23.40 8.88 1.63
N TRP A 260 22.95 7.66 1.31
CA TRP A 260 21.85 6.99 1.99
C TRP A 260 22.11 6.78 3.49
N GLN A 261 23.35 6.47 3.86
CA GLN A 261 23.75 6.33 5.26
C GLN A 261 23.73 7.68 6.00
N SER A 262 23.89 8.81 5.32
CA SER A 262 23.81 10.14 5.92
C SER A 262 22.37 10.56 6.28
N LEU A 263 21.38 9.88 5.75
CA LEU A 263 19.96 10.22 5.89
C LEU A 263 19.35 9.83 7.25
N TYR A 264 20.02 9.00 8.06
CA TYR A 264 19.50 8.63 9.38
C TYR A 264 19.13 9.85 10.21
N THR A 265 18.02 9.75 10.93
CA THR A 265 17.62 10.74 11.95
C THR A 265 18.74 10.91 12.97
N ASP A 266 19.17 12.15 13.22
CA ASP A 266 20.23 12.46 14.17
C ASP A 266 19.80 12.07 15.60
N SER A 267 20.76 11.69 16.45
CA SER A 267 20.47 11.20 17.78
C SER A 267 19.84 12.23 18.73
N ASP A 268 20.06 13.52 18.44
CA ASP A 268 19.50 14.67 19.18
C ASP A 268 18.33 15.35 18.44
N ALA A 269 17.85 14.76 17.34
CA ALA A 269 16.67 15.23 16.62
C ALA A 269 15.43 15.12 17.50
N LYS A 270 14.51 16.06 17.34
CA LYS A 270 13.23 16.07 18.05
C LYS A 270 12.09 15.94 17.05
N PHE A 271 11.15 15.09 17.39
CA PHE A 271 9.88 14.98 16.69
C PHE A 271 8.83 15.88 17.36
N ASP A 272 7.87 16.36 16.57
CA ASP A 272 6.73 17.13 17.10
C ASP A 272 5.78 16.24 17.93
N LEU A 273 5.74 14.94 17.62
CA LEU A 273 4.98 13.94 18.35
C LEU A 273 5.69 12.58 18.31
N GLU A 274 5.70 11.88 19.44
CA GLU A 274 6.21 10.51 19.53
C GLU A 274 5.15 9.58 20.14
N ILE A 275 5.02 8.37 19.57
CA ILE A 275 4.07 7.34 19.99
C ILE A 275 4.80 6.01 20.07
N ASP A 276 4.61 5.31 21.18
CA ASP A 276 5.21 3.99 21.42
C ASP A 276 4.18 2.87 21.29
N LEU A 277 4.62 1.75 20.72
CA LEU A 277 3.87 0.52 20.60
C LEU A 277 4.75 -0.67 20.97
N ASN A 278 4.23 -1.57 21.80
CA ASN A 278 4.90 -2.81 22.19
C ASN A 278 4.53 -3.94 21.22
N ALA A 279 5.51 -4.41 20.44
CA ALA A 279 5.32 -5.50 19.47
C ALA A 279 5.02 -6.85 20.14
N ASP A 280 5.51 -7.07 21.36
CA ASP A 280 5.28 -8.30 22.10
C ASP A 280 3.80 -8.51 22.48
N GLU A 281 3.01 -7.45 22.49
CA GLU A 281 1.59 -7.49 22.83
C GLU A 281 0.68 -7.63 21.60
N LEU A 282 1.23 -7.43 20.39
CA LEU A 282 0.44 -7.49 19.18
C LEU A 282 -0.08 -8.91 18.90
N GLU A 283 -1.28 -8.94 18.36
CA GLU A 283 -1.98 -10.13 17.86
C GLU A 283 -2.38 -9.90 16.39
N PRO A 284 -2.71 -10.96 15.63
CA PRO A 284 -3.36 -10.80 14.34
C PRO A 284 -4.59 -9.88 14.43
N PHE A 285 -4.73 -8.96 13.49
CA PHE A 285 -5.68 -7.86 13.55
C PHE A 285 -6.72 -7.93 12.44
N VAL A 286 -7.96 -7.48 12.70
CA VAL A 286 -9.08 -7.48 11.75
C VAL A 286 -9.88 -6.20 11.92
N THR A 287 -10.26 -5.55 10.83
CA THR A 287 -11.24 -4.46 10.89
C THR A 287 -12.65 -5.02 10.97
N TRP A 288 -13.46 -4.51 11.91
CA TRP A 288 -14.87 -4.91 12.07
C TRP A 288 -15.84 -3.94 11.41
N GLY A 289 -15.42 -2.71 11.16
CA GLY A 289 -16.27 -1.63 10.65
C GLY A 289 -15.93 -1.20 9.23
N THR A 290 -16.23 0.07 8.91
CA THR A 290 -16.16 0.67 7.57
C THR A 290 -14.95 1.57 7.35
N ASN A 291 -13.99 1.58 8.27
CA ASN A 291 -12.71 2.26 8.10
C ASN A 291 -11.58 1.49 8.83
N PRO A 292 -10.30 1.73 8.48
CA PRO A 292 -9.18 1.01 9.10
C PRO A 292 -8.98 1.28 10.59
N GLY A 293 -9.47 2.40 11.13
CA GLY A 293 -9.45 2.70 12.57
C GLY A 293 -10.41 1.82 13.39
N GLN A 294 -11.40 1.23 12.76
CA GLN A 294 -12.35 0.31 13.37
C GLN A 294 -11.81 -1.13 13.33
N GLY A 295 -10.66 -1.35 13.96
CA GLY A 295 -9.96 -2.63 14.01
C GLY A 295 -9.76 -3.13 15.44
N LEU A 296 -9.61 -4.45 15.58
CA LEU A 296 -9.39 -5.15 16.85
C LEU A 296 -8.50 -6.38 16.64
N PRO A 297 -7.83 -6.84 17.72
CA PRO A 297 -7.23 -8.17 17.73
C PRO A 297 -8.25 -9.25 17.38
N LEU A 298 -7.82 -10.24 16.61
CA LEU A 298 -8.67 -11.34 16.09
C LEU A 298 -9.44 -12.11 17.18
N ASN A 299 -8.90 -12.13 18.41
CA ASN A 299 -9.55 -12.76 19.56
C ASN A 299 -10.67 -11.91 20.19
N GLY A 300 -10.84 -10.67 19.72
CA GLY A 300 -11.86 -9.73 20.21
C GLY A 300 -13.26 -10.01 19.69
N ALA A 301 -14.18 -9.14 20.10
CA ALA A 301 -15.56 -9.14 19.67
C ALA A 301 -15.96 -7.73 19.20
N VAL A 302 -16.93 -7.68 18.30
CA VAL A 302 -17.49 -6.42 17.76
C VAL A 302 -17.93 -5.52 18.93
N PRO A 303 -17.47 -4.25 18.99
CA PRO A 303 -17.78 -3.35 20.10
C PRO A 303 -19.27 -3.07 20.23
N ASN A 304 -19.70 -2.81 21.47
CA ASN A 304 -21.04 -2.25 21.70
C ASN A 304 -20.96 -0.72 21.61
N PRO A 305 -21.66 -0.06 20.68
CA PRO A 305 -21.66 1.37 20.56
C PRO A 305 -22.06 2.10 21.87
N ALA A 306 -22.90 1.48 22.69
CA ALA A 306 -23.33 2.06 23.97
C ALA A 306 -22.16 2.27 24.96
N ASP A 307 -21.05 1.53 24.79
CA ASP A 307 -19.87 1.63 25.65
C ASP A 307 -18.90 2.73 25.18
N ILE A 308 -19.15 3.36 24.01
CA ILE A 308 -18.34 4.43 23.45
C ILE A 308 -18.80 5.78 24.03
N ALA A 309 -17.90 6.46 24.75
CA ALA A 309 -18.21 7.70 25.45
C ALA A 309 -18.47 8.87 24.47
N ASP A 310 -17.63 9.00 23.45
CA ASP A 310 -17.76 10.05 22.43
C ASP A 310 -18.98 9.80 21.55
N SER A 311 -19.81 10.85 21.36
CA SER A 311 -21.09 10.75 20.64
C SER A 311 -20.90 10.60 19.12
N GLU A 312 -19.84 11.18 18.54
CA GLU A 312 -19.57 11.10 17.11
C GLU A 312 -19.01 9.72 16.77
N GLU A 313 -18.07 9.21 17.58
CA GLU A 313 -17.53 7.87 17.47
C GLU A 313 -18.60 6.81 17.66
N ARG A 314 -19.51 7.01 18.65
CA ARG A 314 -20.66 6.13 18.87
C ARG A 314 -21.56 6.08 17.65
N GLY A 315 -21.95 7.21 17.10
CA GLY A 315 -22.78 7.28 15.91
C GLY A 315 -22.09 6.67 14.67
N ALA A 316 -20.77 6.83 14.55
CA ALA A 316 -19.99 6.18 13.50
C ALA A 316 -19.96 4.65 13.66
N ALA A 317 -19.83 4.15 14.90
CA ALA A 317 -19.89 2.72 15.20
C ALA A 317 -21.26 2.11 14.90
N GLU A 318 -22.35 2.80 15.26
CA GLU A 318 -23.73 2.35 14.95
C GLU A 318 -23.96 2.22 13.45
N ARG A 319 -23.56 3.22 12.65
CA ARG A 319 -23.65 3.17 11.19
C ARG A 319 -22.79 2.05 10.60
N ALA A 320 -21.59 1.89 11.11
CA ALA A 320 -20.69 0.82 10.68
C ALA A 320 -21.30 -0.58 10.94
N LEU A 321 -21.86 -0.83 12.11
CA LEU A 321 -22.52 -2.08 12.44
C LEU A 321 -23.72 -2.35 11.53
N GLN A 322 -24.52 -1.32 11.27
CA GLN A 322 -25.67 -1.43 10.37
C GLN A 322 -25.22 -1.79 8.95
N TYR A 323 -24.24 -1.08 8.40
CA TYR A 323 -23.71 -1.38 7.06
C TYR A 323 -23.07 -2.75 6.97
N MET A 324 -22.22 -3.07 7.94
CA MET A 324 -21.54 -4.36 8.00
C MET A 324 -22.48 -5.52 8.37
N GLY A 325 -23.73 -5.24 8.81
CA GLY A 325 -24.68 -6.26 9.24
C GLY A 325 -24.11 -7.11 10.36
N LEU A 326 -23.54 -6.48 11.37
CA LEU A 326 -22.95 -7.10 12.55
C LEU A 326 -23.71 -6.68 13.81
N GLU A 327 -23.78 -7.58 14.77
CA GLU A 327 -24.33 -7.32 16.10
C GLU A 327 -23.20 -7.09 17.10
N ALA A 328 -23.40 -6.15 18.01
CA ALA A 328 -22.50 -5.92 19.14
C ALA A 328 -22.23 -7.22 19.92
N GLY A 329 -21.00 -7.40 20.38
CA GLY A 329 -20.58 -8.60 21.10
C GLY A 329 -20.33 -9.84 20.23
N THR A 330 -20.54 -9.76 18.91
CA THR A 330 -20.21 -10.88 18.00
C THR A 330 -18.70 -11.15 18.03
N PRO A 331 -18.24 -12.35 18.42
CA PRO A 331 -16.82 -12.69 18.33
C PRO A 331 -16.34 -12.63 16.87
N LEU A 332 -15.22 -11.94 16.60
CA LEU A 332 -14.70 -11.78 15.23
C LEU A 332 -14.54 -13.13 14.51
N LYS A 333 -14.03 -14.15 15.21
CA LYS A 333 -13.88 -15.51 14.68
C LYS A 333 -15.18 -16.22 14.26
N LYS A 334 -16.35 -15.68 14.58
CA LYS A 334 -17.65 -16.22 14.16
C LYS A 334 -18.21 -15.54 12.92
N ILE A 335 -17.58 -14.46 12.45
CA ILE A 335 -18.02 -13.74 11.26
C ILE A 335 -17.74 -14.59 10.02
N ALA A 336 -18.81 -14.94 9.29
CA ALA A 336 -18.72 -15.70 8.05
C ALA A 336 -18.25 -14.82 6.89
N ILE A 337 -17.40 -15.37 6.03
CA ILE A 337 -16.81 -14.71 4.87
C ILE A 337 -17.24 -15.41 3.60
N ASP A 338 -17.57 -14.65 2.56
CA ASP A 338 -17.99 -15.15 1.25
C ASP A 338 -16.84 -15.10 0.24
N THR A 339 -15.99 -14.08 0.34
CA THR A 339 -14.86 -13.86 -0.59
C THR A 339 -13.58 -13.56 0.18
N VAL A 340 -12.46 -14.14 -0.24
CA VAL A 340 -11.12 -13.76 0.21
C VAL A 340 -10.38 -13.10 -0.94
N PHE A 341 -9.80 -11.94 -0.69
CA PHE A 341 -8.94 -11.23 -1.63
C PHE A 341 -7.51 -11.14 -1.12
N LEU A 342 -6.60 -11.74 -1.85
CA LEU A 342 -5.15 -11.66 -1.63
C LEU A 342 -4.52 -10.90 -2.80
N GLY A 343 -4.06 -9.68 -2.56
CA GLY A 343 -3.53 -8.80 -3.60
C GLY A 343 -3.36 -7.36 -3.13
N SER A 344 -3.40 -6.41 -4.05
CA SER A 344 -3.21 -4.97 -3.81
C SER A 344 -1.75 -4.54 -3.72
N CYS A 345 -1.50 -3.23 -3.86
CA CYS A 345 -0.19 -2.63 -3.57
C CYS A 345 0.28 -2.84 -2.14
N THR A 346 -0.64 -3.15 -1.23
CA THR A 346 -0.32 -3.41 0.18
C THR A 346 0.28 -4.80 0.38
N ASN A 347 -0.38 -5.85 -0.13
CA ASN A 347 -0.01 -7.25 0.13
C ASN A 347 -0.21 -8.15 -1.12
N GLY A 348 0.32 -7.73 -2.25
CA GLY A 348 0.38 -8.51 -3.49
C GLY A 348 1.81 -8.83 -3.92
N ARG A 349 2.80 -8.76 -3.02
CA ARG A 349 4.21 -9.02 -3.29
C ARG A 349 4.55 -10.49 -3.10
N ILE A 350 5.74 -10.89 -3.55
CA ILE A 350 6.14 -12.31 -3.54
C ILE A 350 6.13 -12.93 -2.14
N GLU A 351 6.53 -12.18 -1.11
CA GLU A 351 6.48 -12.68 0.28
C GLU A 351 5.07 -12.94 0.77
N ASP A 352 4.12 -12.06 0.43
CA ASP A 352 2.71 -12.23 0.77
C ASP A 352 2.14 -13.50 0.16
N LEU A 353 2.48 -13.77 -1.13
CA LEU A 353 2.05 -14.96 -1.83
C LEU A 353 2.68 -16.22 -1.24
N ARG A 354 3.97 -16.20 -0.92
CA ARG A 354 4.67 -17.32 -0.26
C ARG A 354 4.02 -17.63 1.08
N ALA A 355 3.85 -16.62 1.94
CA ALA A 355 3.26 -16.78 3.26
C ALA A 355 1.83 -17.36 3.20
N ALA A 356 1.01 -16.89 2.27
CA ALA A 356 -0.32 -17.42 2.07
C ALA A 356 -0.30 -18.86 1.52
N ALA A 357 0.56 -19.15 0.52
CA ALA A 357 0.70 -20.47 -0.07
C ALA A 357 1.12 -21.53 0.96
N ASP A 358 2.04 -21.18 1.87
CA ASP A 358 2.46 -22.09 2.94
C ASP A 358 1.30 -22.47 3.87
N VAL A 359 0.40 -21.53 4.16
CA VAL A 359 -0.83 -21.80 4.93
C VAL A 359 -1.79 -22.71 4.16
N LEU A 360 -1.90 -22.56 2.85
CA LEU A 360 -2.90 -23.23 2.01
C LEU A 360 -2.46 -24.60 1.47
N LYS A 361 -1.16 -24.88 1.42
CA LYS A 361 -0.57 -26.07 0.82
C LYS A 361 -1.19 -27.34 1.37
N GLY A 362 -1.67 -28.20 0.47
CA GLY A 362 -2.30 -29.47 0.81
C GLY A 362 -3.71 -29.37 1.41
N LYS A 363 -4.31 -28.18 1.45
CA LYS A 363 -5.66 -27.95 1.95
C LYS A 363 -6.62 -27.64 0.80
N LYS A 364 -7.88 -27.47 1.11
CA LYS A 364 -8.94 -27.11 0.17
C LYS A 364 -9.71 -25.89 0.65
N ILE A 365 -10.20 -25.11 -0.30
CA ILE A 365 -11.05 -23.95 -0.03
C ILE A 365 -12.35 -24.37 0.65
N ALA A 366 -12.80 -23.56 1.60
CA ALA A 366 -14.08 -23.82 2.27
C ALA A 366 -15.25 -23.80 1.27
N PRO A 367 -16.28 -24.66 1.46
CA PRO A 367 -17.46 -24.66 0.60
C PRO A 367 -18.13 -23.28 0.53
N LYS A 368 -18.55 -22.88 -0.68
CA LYS A 368 -19.21 -21.58 -0.96
C LYS A 368 -18.35 -20.35 -0.70
N LEU A 369 -17.06 -20.48 -0.55
CA LEU A 369 -16.13 -19.36 -0.47
C LEU A 369 -15.42 -19.19 -1.81
N ARG A 370 -15.24 -17.95 -2.23
CA ARG A 370 -14.44 -17.54 -3.38
C ARG A 370 -13.10 -16.98 -2.89
N MET A 371 -12.00 -17.27 -3.55
CA MET A 371 -10.71 -16.64 -3.26
C MET A 371 -10.05 -16.16 -4.52
N LEU A 372 -9.73 -14.86 -4.58
CA LEU A 372 -8.96 -14.25 -5.66
C LEU A 372 -7.53 -14.02 -5.17
N VAL A 373 -6.57 -14.43 -5.98
CA VAL A 373 -5.14 -14.17 -5.75
C VAL A 373 -4.60 -13.35 -6.91
N VAL A 374 -4.22 -12.11 -6.62
CA VAL A 374 -3.82 -11.12 -7.62
C VAL A 374 -2.41 -10.62 -7.32
N PRO A 375 -1.39 -11.08 -8.06
CA PRO A 375 -0.02 -10.57 -7.92
C PRO A 375 0.06 -9.07 -8.19
N GLY A 376 0.93 -8.37 -7.47
CA GLY A 376 1.07 -6.92 -7.58
C GLY A 376 1.74 -6.45 -8.88
N SER A 377 2.48 -7.33 -9.58
CA SER A 377 3.08 -7.05 -10.88
C SER A 377 3.27 -8.33 -11.69
N GLU A 378 3.49 -8.20 -12.99
CA GLU A 378 3.78 -9.35 -13.85
C GLU A 378 5.09 -10.04 -13.44
N ARG A 379 6.12 -9.30 -13.01
CA ARG A 379 7.35 -9.90 -12.45
C ARG A 379 7.07 -10.75 -11.21
N VAL A 380 6.24 -10.26 -10.28
CA VAL A 380 5.82 -11.05 -9.10
C VAL A 380 5.06 -12.29 -9.55
N ARG A 381 4.16 -12.16 -10.53
CA ARG A 381 3.38 -13.27 -11.08
C ARG A 381 4.29 -14.33 -11.68
N GLN A 382 5.25 -13.94 -12.52
CA GLN A 382 6.21 -14.86 -13.15
C GLN A 382 7.11 -15.55 -12.11
N GLN A 383 7.56 -14.79 -11.11
CA GLN A 383 8.34 -15.36 -10.01
C GLN A 383 7.52 -16.40 -9.22
N ALA A 384 6.29 -16.08 -8.87
CA ALA A 384 5.39 -16.99 -8.16
C ALA A 384 5.12 -18.27 -8.96
N MET A 385 4.93 -18.16 -10.28
CA MET A 385 4.77 -19.31 -11.17
C MET A 385 6.05 -20.16 -11.27
N LYS A 386 7.22 -19.51 -11.34
CA LYS A 386 8.52 -20.21 -11.33
C LYS A 386 8.74 -20.99 -10.03
N GLU A 387 8.26 -20.48 -8.91
CA GLU A 387 8.30 -21.12 -7.60
C GLU A 387 7.17 -22.14 -7.39
N GLY A 388 6.22 -22.23 -8.32
CA GLY A 388 5.08 -23.17 -8.26
C GLY A 388 3.98 -22.74 -7.29
N LEU A 389 3.96 -21.47 -6.84
CA LEU A 389 2.94 -20.95 -5.93
C LEU A 389 1.55 -20.90 -6.58
N ASP A 390 1.48 -20.60 -7.88
CA ASP A 390 0.26 -20.63 -8.68
C ASP A 390 -0.44 -21.99 -8.58
N LYS A 391 0.32 -23.08 -8.65
CA LYS A 391 -0.20 -24.46 -8.52
C LYS A 391 -0.79 -24.70 -7.13
N VAL A 392 -0.10 -24.20 -6.07
CA VAL A 392 -0.64 -24.31 -4.70
C VAL A 392 -1.99 -23.61 -4.58
N PHE A 393 -2.12 -22.39 -5.14
CA PHE A 393 -3.39 -21.64 -5.12
C PHE A 393 -4.47 -22.33 -5.95
N LEU A 394 -4.17 -22.79 -7.15
CA LEU A 394 -5.12 -23.51 -8.02
C LEU A 394 -5.55 -24.86 -7.41
N ASP A 395 -4.62 -25.64 -6.86
CA ASP A 395 -4.91 -26.90 -6.19
C ASP A 395 -5.76 -26.69 -4.93
N PHE A 396 -5.58 -25.56 -4.24
CA PHE A 396 -6.43 -25.17 -3.12
C PHE A 396 -7.86 -24.86 -3.57
N GLY A 397 -8.06 -24.36 -4.79
CA GLY A 397 -9.33 -23.94 -5.36
C GLY A 397 -9.49 -22.41 -5.45
N ALA A 398 -8.40 -21.65 -5.36
CA ALA A 398 -8.40 -20.21 -5.56
C ALA A 398 -8.30 -19.84 -7.06
N GLU A 399 -8.72 -18.63 -7.39
CA GLU A 399 -8.61 -18.05 -8.73
C GLU A 399 -7.27 -17.31 -8.86
N TRP A 400 -6.36 -17.83 -9.68
CA TRP A 400 -5.10 -17.19 -10.00
C TRP A 400 -5.29 -16.17 -11.10
N ARG A 401 -4.96 -14.90 -10.82
CA ARG A 401 -5.22 -13.74 -11.68
C ARG A 401 -3.96 -13.16 -12.29
N ASN A 402 -4.11 -12.31 -13.31
CA ASN A 402 -3.05 -11.44 -13.79
C ASN A 402 -2.87 -10.23 -12.85
N ALA A 403 -1.73 -9.55 -12.98
CA ALA A 403 -1.38 -8.40 -12.15
C ALA A 403 -2.30 -7.19 -12.39
N GLY A 404 -2.61 -6.46 -11.30
CA GLY A 404 -3.44 -5.25 -11.33
C GLY A 404 -4.03 -4.91 -9.97
N CYS A 405 -4.76 -3.82 -9.87
CA CYS A 405 -5.43 -3.39 -8.63
C CYS A 405 -6.64 -4.26 -8.29
N SER A 406 -7.34 -4.81 -9.29
CA SER A 406 -8.46 -5.75 -9.09
C SER A 406 -9.50 -5.25 -8.07
N MET A 407 -9.92 -6.13 -7.16
CA MET A 407 -10.87 -5.81 -6.08
C MET A 407 -10.40 -4.71 -5.12
N CYS A 408 -9.12 -4.36 -5.07
CA CYS A 408 -8.66 -3.30 -4.15
C CYS A 408 -9.41 -1.98 -4.37
N LEU A 409 -9.71 -1.65 -5.63
CA LEU A 409 -10.46 -0.46 -6.02
C LEU A 409 -11.85 -0.78 -6.58
N GLY A 410 -12.06 -1.99 -7.11
CA GLY A 410 -13.33 -2.41 -7.72
C GLY A 410 -13.71 -1.62 -8.97
N MET A 411 -12.73 -1.12 -9.73
CA MET A 411 -12.94 -0.41 -11.01
C MET A 411 -12.95 -1.35 -12.22
N ASN A 412 -12.71 -2.64 -12.01
CA ASN A 412 -12.77 -3.70 -13.01
C ASN A 412 -13.88 -4.71 -12.65
N PRO A 413 -14.07 -5.80 -13.41
CA PRO A 413 -15.09 -6.80 -13.12
C PRO A 413 -14.91 -7.57 -11.79
N ASP A 414 -13.75 -7.46 -11.14
CA ASP A 414 -13.50 -8.10 -9.85
C ASP A 414 -14.16 -7.28 -8.72
N GLN A 415 -15.42 -7.55 -8.45
CA GLN A 415 -16.21 -6.84 -7.44
C GLN A 415 -16.98 -7.84 -6.54
N LEU A 416 -17.34 -7.34 -5.35
CA LEU A 416 -18.29 -7.99 -4.46
C LEU A 416 -19.72 -7.69 -4.93
N ALA A 417 -20.60 -8.65 -4.83
CA ALA A 417 -22.03 -8.41 -4.91
C ALA A 417 -22.54 -7.72 -3.62
N ALA A 418 -23.71 -7.09 -3.71
CA ALA A 418 -24.35 -6.45 -2.58
C ALA A 418 -24.61 -7.46 -1.44
N GLY A 419 -24.16 -7.15 -0.24
CA GLY A 419 -24.27 -8.00 0.94
C GLY A 419 -23.13 -9.01 1.09
N GLU A 420 -22.34 -9.29 0.05
CA GLU A 420 -21.16 -10.17 0.19
C GLU A 420 -20.12 -9.56 1.15
N ARG A 421 -19.47 -10.43 1.88
CA ARG A 421 -18.47 -10.09 2.88
C ARG A 421 -17.11 -10.62 2.49
N SER A 422 -16.10 -9.74 2.44
CA SER A 422 -14.73 -10.14 2.14
C SER A 422 -13.78 -10.02 3.31
N ALA A 423 -12.84 -10.96 3.39
CA ALA A 423 -11.57 -10.79 4.09
C ALA A 423 -10.50 -10.40 3.05
N SER A 424 -9.95 -9.21 3.18
CA SER A 424 -9.16 -8.57 2.12
C SER A 424 -7.82 -8.08 2.63
N THR A 425 -6.77 -8.32 1.87
CA THR A 425 -5.43 -7.76 2.13
C THR A 425 -5.24 -6.37 1.53
N SER A 426 -6.30 -5.75 0.99
CA SER A 426 -6.28 -4.36 0.55
C SER A 426 -6.05 -3.38 1.69
N ASN A 427 -6.03 -2.09 1.39
CA ASN A 427 -5.70 -1.02 2.34
C ASN A 427 -6.92 -0.25 2.84
N ARG A 428 -8.04 -0.27 2.13
CA ARG A 428 -9.28 0.48 2.44
C ARG A 428 -10.50 -0.41 2.45
N ASN A 429 -11.43 -0.11 3.35
CA ASN A 429 -12.68 -0.85 3.53
C ASN A 429 -13.91 0.05 3.73
N PHE A 430 -13.88 1.29 3.22
CA PHE A 430 -15.07 2.13 3.28
C PHE A 430 -16.23 1.53 2.47
N GLU A 431 -17.44 1.98 2.74
CA GLU A 431 -18.67 1.48 2.13
C GLU A 431 -18.60 1.45 0.60
N GLY A 432 -18.84 0.29 0.02
CA GLY A 432 -18.82 0.09 -1.44
C GLY A 432 -17.45 0.03 -2.10
N ARG A 433 -16.33 0.09 -1.35
CA ARG A 433 -14.96 0.11 -1.92
C ARG A 433 -14.68 -1.04 -2.88
N GLN A 434 -15.11 -2.25 -2.54
CA GLN A 434 -14.88 -3.46 -3.34
C GLN A 434 -16.11 -3.90 -4.15
N GLY A 435 -17.09 -3.02 -4.29
CA GLY A 435 -18.36 -3.24 -4.97
C GLY A 435 -19.53 -2.66 -4.19
N LYS A 436 -20.53 -2.13 -4.88
CA LYS A 436 -21.69 -1.47 -4.26
C LYS A 436 -22.42 -2.41 -3.28
N GLY A 437 -22.46 -2.02 -2.01
CA GLY A 437 -23.08 -2.82 -0.93
C GLY A 437 -22.19 -3.97 -0.44
N GLY A 438 -20.98 -4.12 -0.94
CA GLY A 438 -20.00 -5.10 -0.45
C GLY A 438 -19.44 -4.68 0.92
N ARG A 439 -19.12 -5.67 1.75
CA ARG A 439 -18.66 -5.52 3.14
C ARG A 439 -17.23 -6.04 3.26
N THR A 440 -16.28 -5.15 3.52
CA THR A 440 -14.86 -5.50 3.51
C THR A 440 -14.24 -5.43 4.89
N HIS A 441 -13.56 -6.50 5.28
CA HIS A 441 -12.69 -6.55 6.45
C HIS A 441 -11.23 -6.59 6.01
N LEU A 442 -10.40 -5.70 6.51
CA LEU A 442 -8.96 -5.71 6.27
C LEU A 442 -8.28 -6.72 7.19
N VAL A 443 -7.42 -7.53 6.59
CA VAL A 443 -6.68 -8.59 7.27
C VAL A 443 -5.28 -8.74 6.69
N SER A 444 -4.39 -9.43 7.44
CA SER A 444 -3.08 -9.84 6.92
C SER A 444 -3.19 -11.02 5.94
N PRO A 445 -2.17 -11.26 5.09
CA PRO A 445 -2.14 -12.42 4.19
C PRO A 445 -2.32 -13.76 4.90
N LEU A 446 -1.77 -13.89 6.10
CA LEU A 446 -1.90 -15.11 6.92
C LEU A 446 -3.34 -15.32 7.41
N VAL A 447 -3.99 -14.25 7.88
CA VAL A 447 -5.39 -14.30 8.31
C VAL A 447 -6.31 -14.55 7.11
N ALA A 448 -6.04 -13.93 5.95
CA ALA A 448 -6.77 -14.16 4.71
C ALA A 448 -6.72 -15.64 4.29
N ALA A 449 -5.53 -16.22 4.25
CA ALA A 449 -5.32 -17.64 3.91
C ALA A 449 -6.01 -18.58 4.92
N ALA A 450 -5.86 -18.33 6.22
CA ALA A 450 -6.52 -19.13 7.25
C ALA A 450 -8.06 -19.03 7.17
N THR A 451 -8.58 -17.85 6.82
CA THR A 451 -10.01 -17.61 6.60
C THR A 451 -10.54 -18.40 5.41
N ALA A 452 -9.76 -18.50 4.32
CA ALA A 452 -10.14 -19.26 3.13
C ALA A 452 -10.35 -20.76 3.39
N ILE A 453 -9.67 -21.32 4.40
CA ILE A 453 -9.81 -22.73 4.79
C ILE A 453 -11.11 -22.95 5.59
N ARG A 454 -11.57 -21.96 6.37
CA ARG A 454 -12.63 -22.11 7.40
C ARG A 454 -13.92 -21.39 7.08
N ARG A 455 -13.90 -20.43 6.14
CA ARG A 455 -15.00 -19.51 5.84
C ARG A 455 -15.31 -18.50 6.95
N ASN A 456 -14.56 -18.46 8.03
CA ASN A 456 -14.63 -17.45 9.08
C ASN A 456 -13.20 -17.09 9.53
N PHE A 457 -13.03 -15.95 10.18
CA PHE A 457 -11.70 -15.49 10.53
C PHE A 457 -10.96 -16.54 11.36
N GLY A 458 -9.73 -16.83 10.94
CA GLY A 458 -8.86 -17.80 11.57
C GLY A 458 -7.43 -17.28 11.65
N SER A 459 -6.73 -17.69 12.71
CA SER A 459 -5.28 -17.64 12.78
C SER A 459 -4.78 -19.08 12.86
N ASN A 460 -3.90 -19.48 11.93
CA ASN A 460 -3.23 -20.78 12.03
C ASN A 460 -1.95 -20.62 12.84
N ILE A 461 -2.08 -20.56 14.18
CA ILE A 461 -0.92 -20.47 15.11
C ILE A 461 -0.12 -21.79 15.18
N SER A 462 -0.60 -22.88 14.58
CA SER A 462 0.05 -24.20 14.64
C SER A 462 0.99 -24.51 13.47
N ILE A 463 1.45 -23.51 12.71
CA ILE A 463 2.45 -23.71 11.67
C ILE A 463 3.82 -23.35 12.27
N SER A 464 4.67 -24.35 12.47
CA SER A 464 6.08 -24.13 12.74
C SER A 464 6.73 -23.56 11.47
N PHE A 465 6.87 -22.23 11.43
CA PHE A 465 7.63 -21.56 10.38
C PHE A 465 9.11 -21.81 10.63
N SER A 466 9.73 -22.69 9.88
CA SER A 466 11.18 -22.69 9.67
C SER A 466 11.50 -21.72 8.52
N TYR A 467 11.45 -20.42 8.79
CA TYR A 467 12.08 -19.46 7.90
C TYR A 467 13.60 -19.58 8.04
N ASN A 468 14.22 -20.37 7.21
CA ASN A 468 15.65 -20.28 6.93
C ASN A 468 15.81 -19.21 5.83
N PHE A 469 16.05 -17.97 6.21
CA PHE A 469 16.65 -17.00 5.32
C PHE A 469 18.05 -17.47 4.96
N LYS A 470 18.27 -17.95 3.75
CA LYS A 470 19.57 -18.09 3.10
C LYS A 470 19.61 -17.12 1.93
#